data_5a3099cd357fc4126e11ff062a19e6d3
#
_entry.id   5a3099cd357fc4126e11ff062a19e6d3
#
_cell.length_a   1.000
_cell.length_b   1.000
_cell.length_c   1.000
_cell.angle_alpha   90.00
_cell.angle_beta   90.00
_cell.angle_gamma   90.00
#
_symmetry.space_group_name_H-M   'P 1'
#
loop_
_entity.id
_entity.type
_entity.pdbx_description
1 polymer ?
#
loop_
_entity_poly.entity_id
_entity_poly.type
_entity_poly.pdbx_seq_one_letter_code
_entity_poly.pdbx_strand_id
1 'polypeptide(L)'
;PVELWQSTMGITRSWQFLGDLQPYMLNFLENHDEQRFGSDFFGKDAKNTFAPLYTSLFLNTAPFMIYFGEETGERGMDEEGFSGCDGRTTIFDWWSVGSVRRLRKLIASGAYKSTSVSALVKGGLKKEEAEIFLKFSKAVRFAAEDEAVRMGTTYDLCYCNMSSDGFDKNRHYAFLRDYEDHTLLIAANFSAHDAVMKLTIPEHAFEWMGIPITEDMHPGKVIEVTVPSMDGAVITLI
;
A
#
# COMPACT_ATOMS: atom_id res chain seq x y z
N PRO A 1 3.84 -15.85 -13.30
CA PRO A 1 3.65 -14.54 -12.69
C PRO A 1 4.12 -13.48 -13.68
N VAL A 2 3.27 -12.49 -13.94
CA VAL A 2 3.68 -11.34 -14.75
C VAL A 2 4.82 -10.66 -13.98
N GLU A 3 5.92 -10.39 -14.66
CA GLU A 3 7.03 -9.68 -14.04
C GLU A 3 6.56 -8.29 -13.61
N LEU A 4 6.84 -7.89 -12.38
CA LEU A 4 6.41 -6.59 -11.83
C LEU A 4 6.84 -5.43 -12.71
N TRP A 5 8.03 -5.50 -13.32
CA TRP A 5 8.52 -4.51 -14.27
C TRP A 5 7.55 -4.22 -15.43
N GLN A 6 6.93 -5.23 -16.00
CA GLN A 6 5.93 -5.04 -17.06
C GLN A 6 4.67 -4.39 -16.51
N SER A 7 4.28 -4.75 -15.29
CA SER A 7 3.12 -4.15 -14.60
C SER A 7 3.36 -2.69 -14.23
N THR A 8 4.53 -2.34 -13.71
CA THR A 8 4.88 -0.96 -13.35
C THR A 8 4.99 -0.06 -14.57
N MET A 9 5.55 -0.55 -15.67
CA MET A 9 5.53 0.16 -16.96
C MET A 9 4.10 0.39 -17.46
N GLY A 10 3.20 -0.57 -17.24
CA GLY A 10 1.78 -0.43 -17.54
C GLY A 10 1.12 0.66 -16.69
N ILE A 11 1.40 0.70 -15.40
CA ILE A 11 0.92 1.73 -14.47
C ILE A 11 1.38 3.11 -14.92
N THR A 12 2.69 3.29 -15.15
CA THR A 12 3.26 4.58 -15.59
C THR A 12 2.65 5.05 -16.91
N ARG A 13 2.50 4.16 -17.89
CA ARG A 13 1.86 4.51 -19.17
C ARG A 13 0.37 4.86 -19.01
N SER A 14 -0.34 4.17 -18.14
CA SER A 14 -1.75 4.49 -17.85
C SER A 14 -1.90 5.87 -17.24
N TRP A 15 -0.98 6.28 -16.37
CA TRP A 15 -0.98 7.63 -15.83
C TRP A 15 -0.75 8.70 -16.90
N GLN A 16 0.26 8.50 -17.75
CA GLN A 16 0.52 9.41 -18.84
C GLN A 16 -0.68 9.53 -19.79
N PHE A 17 -1.40 8.41 -20.00
CA PHE A 17 -2.61 8.40 -20.82
C PHE A 17 -3.78 9.13 -20.15
N LEU A 18 -3.96 8.95 -18.84
CA LEU A 18 -5.06 9.60 -18.09
C LEU A 18 -4.83 11.10 -17.88
N GLY A 19 -3.56 11.55 -17.81
CA GLY A 19 -3.24 12.96 -17.62
C GLY A 19 -4.01 13.59 -16.46
N ASP A 20 -4.71 14.67 -16.73
CA ASP A 20 -5.48 15.44 -15.74
C ASP A 20 -6.68 14.69 -15.15
N LEU A 21 -7.08 13.54 -15.72
CA LEU A 21 -8.15 12.71 -15.18
C LEU A 21 -7.67 11.81 -14.03
N GLN A 22 -6.37 11.61 -13.90
CA GLN A 22 -5.79 10.68 -12.93
C GLN A 22 -6.27 10.96 -11.48
N PRO A 23 -6.32 12.19 -10.96
CA PRO A 23 -6.78 12.47 -9.60
C PRO A 23 -8.26 12.10 -9.33
N TYR A 24 -9.04 11.88 -10.38
CA TYR A 24 -10.45 11.51 -10.28
C TYR A 24 -10.71 10.02 -10.46
N MET A 25 -9.66 9.23 -10.69
CA MET A 25 -9.75 7.77 -10.79
C MET A 25 -9.82 7.15 -9.40
N LEU A 26 -10.60 6.07 -9.25
CA LEU A 26 -10.70 5.36 -7.99
C LEU A 26 -9.66 4.24 -7.93
N ASN A 27 -8.75 4.32 -6.96
CA ASN A 27 -7.84 3.22 -6.63
C ASN A 27 -8.51 2.28 -5.62
N PHE A 28 -8.27 0.98 -5.77
CA PHE A 28 -8.71 -0.04 -4.81
C PHE A 28 -7.91 -1.32 -5.00
N LEU A 29 -7.91 -2.18 -4.02
CA LEU A 29 -7.32 -3.53 -4.11
C LEU A 29 -8.39 -4.62 -4.18
N GLU A 30 -9.52 -4.38 -3.54
CA GLU A 30 -10.62 -5.33 -3.43
C GLU A 30 -11.95 -4.68 -3.78
N ASN A 31 -12.87 -5.44 -4.36
CA ASN A 31 -14.25 -5.06 -4.60
C ASN A 31 -15.16 -6.30 -4.56
N HIS A 32 -16.42 -6.15 -5.00
CA HIS A 32 -17.41 -7.22 -4.99
C HIS A 32 -17.26 -8.23 -6.14
N ASP A 33 -16.48 -7.89 -7.17
CA ASP A 33 -16.27 -8.73 -8.35
C ASP A 33 -14.97 -9.57 -8.27
N GLU A 34 -14.01 -9.11 -7.45
CA GLU A 34 -12.69 -9.71 -7.34
C GLU A 34 -12.56 -10.59 -6.09
N GLN A 35 -11.65 -11.57 -6.15
CA GLN A 35 -11.27 -12.33 -4.97
C GLN A 35 -10.62 -11.41 -3.93
N ARG A 36 -10.92 -11.69 -2.64
CA ARG A 36 -10.22 -11.07 -1.53
C ARG A 36 -8.72 -11.35 -1.61
N PHE A 37 -7.91 -10.38 -1.23
CA PHE A 37 -6.47 -10.52 -1.27
C PHE A 37 -5.98 -11.72 -0.46
N GLY A 38 -6.55 -11.91 0.73
CA GLY A 38 -6.24 -13.03 1.62
C GLY A 38 -6.82 -14.37 1.23
N SER A 39 -7.59 -14.47 0.12
CA SER A 39 -8.21 -15.73 -0.30
C SER A 39 -7.19 -16.76 -0.77
N ASP A 40 -7.56 -18.04 -0.71
CA ASP A 40 -6.74 -19.14 -1.22
C ASP A 40 -6.60 -19.11 -2.75
N PHE A 41 -7.48 -18.37 -3.42
CA PHE A 41 -7.51 -18.22 -4.88
C PHE A 41 -6.66 -17.08 -5.40
N PHE A 42 -6.23 -16.14 -4.54
CA PHE A 42 -5.44 -14.98 -4.95
C PHE A 42 -4.14 -14.84 -4.14
N GLY A 43 -4.11 -14.00 -3.13
CA GLY A 43 -2.88 -13.71 -2.35
C GLY A 43 -2.56 -14.73 -1.27
N LYS A 44 -3.48 -15.61 -0.94
CA LYS A 44 -3.38 -16.73 0.02
C LYS A 44 -3.20 -16.35 1.49
N ASP A 45 -2.60 -15.20 1.75
CA ASP A 45 -2.43 -14.62 3.08
C ASP A 45 -2.81 -13.14 3.02
N ALA A 46 -3.67 -12.70 3.93
CA ALA A 46 -4.09 -11.31 4.01
C ALA A 46 -2.92 -10.35 4.28
N LYS A 47 -1.82 -10.82 4.86
CA LYS A 47 -0.60 -10.01 5.06
C LYS A 47 0.09 -9.66 3.75
N ASN A 48 -0.14 -10.42 2.70
CA ASN A 48 0.41 -10.14 1.37
C ASN A 48 -0.22 -8.90 0.71
N THR A 49 -1.26 -8.30 1.32
CA THR A 49 -1.88 -7.07 0.84
C THR A 49 -0.99 -5.82 1.01
N PHE A 50 0.02 -5.84 1.89
CA PHE A 50 0.71 -4.60 2.26
C PHE A 50 1.59 -4.02 1.14
N ALA A 51 2.32 -4.82 0.38
CA ALA A 51 3.09 -4.31 -0.75
C ALA A 51 2.19 -3.61 -1.80
N PRO A 52 1.10 -4.24 -2.29
CA PRO A 52 0.16 -3.55 -3.18
C PRO A 52 -0.59 -2.39 -2.51
N LEU A 53 -0.91 -2.47 -1.21
CA LEU A 53 -1.53 -1.36 -0.48
C LEU A 53 -0.64 -0.11 -0.48
N TYR A 54 0.63 -0.25 -0.09
CA TYR A 54 1.56 0.88 -0.09
C TYR A 54 1.75 1.44 -1.50
N THR A 55 1.82 0.58 -2.50
CA THR A 55 1.90 1.04 -3.89
C THR A 55 0.65 1.84 -4.27
N SER A 56 -0.55 1.27 -4.12
CA SER A 56 -1.79 1.89 -4.61
C SER A 56 -2.23 3.10 -3.79
N LEU A 57 -1.98 3.08 -2.48
CA LEU A 57 -2.41 4.14 -1.56
C LEU A 57 -1.55 5.40 -1.68
N PHE A 58 -0.24 5.23 -1.94
CA PHE A 58 0.71 6.35 -1.93
C PHE A 58 1.08 6.85 -3.34
N LEU A 59 0.70 6.13 -4.40
CA LEU A 59 1.21 6.37 -5.74
C LEU A 59 0.76 7.71 -6.34
N ASN A 60 -0.44 8.18 -6.00
CA ASN A 60 -1.05 9.35 -6.60
C ASN A 60 -2.07 10.01 -5.67
N THR A 61 -2.66 11.11 -6.11
CA THR A 61 -3.65 11.88 -5.34
C THR A 61 -5.10 11.39 -5.52
N ALA A 62 -5.31 10.31 -6.25
CA ALA A 62 -6.64 9.74 -6.48
C ALA A 62 -7.22 9.14 -5.18
N PRO A 63 -8.54 9.16 -5.02
CA PRO A 63 -9.18 8.52 -3.88
C PRO A 63 -8.91 7.01 -3.85
N PHE A 64 -8.77 6.46 -2.67
CA PHE A 64 -8.60 5.05 -2.44
C PHE A 64 -9.83 4.47 -1.74
N MET A 65 -10.45 3.43 -2.32
CA MET A 65 -11.58 2.74 -1.74
C MET A 65 -11.10 1.53 -0.92
N ILE A 66 -11.58 1.42 0.31
CA ILE A 66 -11.41 0.26 1.17
C ILE A 66 -12.69 -0.56 1.09
N TYR A 67 -12.60 -1.79 0.64
CA TYR A 67 -13.74 -2.69 0.64
C TYR A 67 -13.94 -3.29 2.03
N PHE A 68 -15.20 -3.36 2.51
CA PHE A 68 -15.50 -3.76 3.89
C PHE A 68 -14.83 -5.07 4.30
N GLY A 69 -14.11 -5.07 5.43
CA GLY A 69 -13.35 -6.21 5.92
C GLY A 69 -11.91 -6.31 5.41
N GLU A 70 -11.55 -5.58 4.35
CA GLU A 70 -10.17 -5.52 3.83
C GLU A 70 -9.19 -5.10 4.92
N GLU A 71 -9.58 -4.12 5.74
CA GLU A 71 -8.81 -3.59 6.86
C GLU A 71 -8.56 -4.61 7.98
N THR A 72 -9.23 -5.75 7.95
CA THR A 72 -9.05 -6.87 8.91
C THR A 72 -8.60 -8.15 8.23
N GLY A 73 -8.33 -8.10 6.94
CA GLY A 73 -7.87 -9.25 6.16
C GLY A 73 -8.95 -10.29 5.89
N GLU A 74 -10.16 -9.84 5.54
CA GLU A 74 -11.24 -10.74 5.10
C GLU A 74 -10.77 -11.61 3.94
N ARG A 75 -11.10 -12.90 3.99
CA ARG A 75 -10.61 -13.88 3.02
C ARG A 75 -11.64 -14.31 1.99
N GLY A 76 -12.93 -14.08 2.23
CA GLY A 76 -14.00 -14.57 1.36
C GLY A 76 -14.04 -16.11 1.24
N MET A 77 -13.61 -16.81 2.29
CA MET A 77 -13.50 -18.27 2.31
C MET A 77 -14.57 -18.92 3.19
N ASP A 78 -15.40 -18.13 3.84
CA ASP A 78 -16.51 -18.61 4.65
C ASP A 78 -17.75 -18.76 3.76
N GLU A 79 -18.44 -19.89 3.86
CA GLU A 79 -19.69 -20.15 3.14
C GLU A 79 -20.84 -19.45 3.87
N GLU A 80 -21.13 -18.22 3.51
CA GLU A 80 -22.20 -17.40 4.11
C GLU A 80 -22.94 -16.57 3.04
N GLY A 81 -24.22 -16.32 3.29
CA GLY A 81 -25.05 -15.44 2.48
C GLY A 81 -25.11 -15.84 0.99
N PHE A 82 -24.76 -14.93 0.13
CA PHE A 82 -24.70 -15.13 -1.33
C PHE A 82 -23.29 -15.44 -1.82
N SER A 83 -22.27 -15.34 -0.95
CA SER A 83 -20.90 -15.70 -1.28
C SER A 83 -20.74 -17.20 -1.17
N GLY A 84 -20.04 -17.78 -2.12
CA GLY A 84 -19.51 -19.14 -2.00
C GLY A 84 -18.09 -19.11 -1.40
N CYS A 85 -17.48 -20.28 -1.32
CA CYS A 85 -16.08 -20.41 -0.91
C CYS A 85 -15.12 -20.17 -2.10
N ASP A 86 -15.32 -19.11 -2.87
CA ASP A 86 -14.57 -18.79 -4.09
C ASP A 86 -13.60 -17.59 -3.92
N GLY A 87 -13.48 -17.09 -2.71
CA GLY A 87 -12.62 -15.97 -2.37
C GLY A 87 -13.24 -14.61 -2.57
N ARG A 88 -14.53 -14.53 -2.91
CA ARG A 88 -15.28 -13.29 -3.08
C ARG A 88 -16.19 -13.03 -1.90
N THR A 89 -16.56 -11.76 -1.73
CA THR A 89 -17.61 -11.34 -0.78
C THR A 89 -18.48 -10.32 -1.49
N THR A 90 -19.75 -10.61 -1.72
CA THR A 90 -20.64 -9.72 -2.43
C THR A 90 -21.06 -8.54 -1.56
N ILE A 91 -21.59 -7.47 -2.18
CA ILE A 91 -22.13 -6.31 -1.47
C ILE A 91 -23.30 -6.67 -0.54
N PHE A 92 -23.92 -7.83 -0.74
CA PHE A 92 -25.06 -8.31 0.05
C PHE A 92 -24.63 -9.10 1.28
N ASP A 93 -23.35 -9.46 1.40
CA ASP A 93 -22.84 -10.35 2.46
C ASP A 93 -22.16 -9.61 3.63
N TRP A 94 -22.16 -8.28 3.66
CA TRP A 94 -21.50 -7.48 4.69
C TRP A 94 -21.91 -7.86 6.12
N TRP A 95 -23.16 -8.31 6.31
CA TRP A 95 -23.70 -8.72 7.61
C TRP A 95 -23.18 -10.08 8.06
N SER A 96 -22.78 -10.95 7.15
CA SER A 96 -22.28 -12.29 7.42
C SER A 96 -20.78 -12.31 7.73
N VAL A 97 -20.02 -11.34 7.22
CA VAL A 97 -18.58 -11.23 7.44
C VAL A 97 -18.25 -11.07 8.92
N GLY A 98 -17.62 -12.09 9.47
CA GLY A 98 -17.36 -12.17 10.91
C GLY A 98 -16.46 -11.06 11.45
N SER A 99 -15.46 -10.61 10.65
CA SER A 99 -14.57 -9.51 11.00
C SER A 99 -15.32 -8.18 11.11
N VAL A 100 -16.28 -7.88 10.25
CA VAL A 100 -17.11 -6.66 10.32
C VAL A 100 -17.93 -6.63 11.63
N ARG A 101 -18.46 -7.77 12.07
CA ARG A 101 -19.15 -7.86 13.38
C ARG A 101 -18.20 -7.58 14.54
N ARG A 102 -16.94 -8.02 14.46
CA ARG A 102 -15.91 -7.74 15.47
C ARG A 102 -15.45 -6.30 15.45
N LEU A 103 -15.27 -5.70 14.27
CA LEU A 103 -14.99 -4.26 14.10
C LEU A 103 -16.08 -3.39 14.74
N ARG A 104 -17.35 -3.75 14.57
CA ARG A 104 -18.46 -3.03 15.19
C ARG A 104 -18.34 -3.03 16.72
N LYS A 105 -17.96 -4.17 17.34
CA LYS A 105 -17.69 -4.25 18.79
C LYS A 105 -16.49 -3.41 19.20
N LEU A 106 -15.41 -3.46 18.40
CA LEU A 106 -14.21 -2.66 18.61
C LEU A 106 -14.52 -1.16 18.62
N ILE A 107 -15.33 -0.69 17.65
CA ILE A 107 -15.76 0.71 17.56
C ILE A 107 -16.61 1.08 18.78
N ALA A 108 -17.58 0.26 19.15
CA ALA A 108 -18.45 0.50 20.30
C ALA A 108 -17.69 0.57 21.63
N SER A 109 -16.60 -0.19 21.77
CA SER A 109 -15.73 -0.15 22.95
C SER A 109 -14.76 1.02 22.98
N GLY A 110 -14.60 1.76 21.88
CA GLY A 110 -13.59 2.80 21.71
C GLY A 110 -12.14 2.30 21.53
N ALA A 111 -11.95 0.97 21.56
CA ALA A 111 -10.62 0.36 21.47
C ALA A 111 -9.96 0.50 20.08
N TYR A 112 -10.71 0.87 19.04
CA TYR A 112 -10.18 1.12 17.69
C TYR A 112 -9.13 2.26 17.65
N LYS A 113 -9.10 3.13 18.66
CA LYS A 113 -8.11 4.21 18.80
C LYS A 113 -6.76 3.72 19.31
N SER A 114 -6.68 2.45 19.75
CA SER A 114 -5.45 1.90 20.31
C SER A 114 -4.42 1.60 19.22
N THR A 115 -3.16 1.82 19.56
CA THR A 115 -1.98 1.42 18.77
C THR A 115 -1.38 0.09 19.23
N SER A 116 -2.10 -0.67 20.03
CA SER A 116 -1.64 -1.94 20.61
C SER A 116 -2.50 -3.11 20.12
N VAL A 117 -1.87 -4.12 19.54
CA VAL A 117 -2.53 -5.38 19.14
C VAL A 117 -3.30 -6.00 20.32
N SER A 118 -2.71 -6.01 21.53
CA SER A 118 -3.36 -6.60 22.71
C SER A 118 -4.64 -5.88 23.10
N ALA A 119 -4.69 -4.56 22.95
CA ALA A 119 -5.90 -3.78 23.24
C ALA A 119 -6.98 -3.98 22.16
N LEU A 120 -6.60 -4.09 20.88
CA LEU A 120 -7.51 -4.40 19.80
C LEU A 120 -8.12 -5.81 19.97
N VAL A 121 -7.32 -6.78 20.39
CA VAL A 121 -7.81 -8.14 20.70
C VAL A 121 -8.79 -8.11 21.88
N LYS A 122 -8.48 -7.38 22.97
CA LYS A 122 -9.42 -7.18 24.09
C LYS A 122 -10.71 -6.47 23.63
N GLY A 123 -10.62 -5.61 22.64
CA GLY A 123 -11.76 -4.92 22.02
C GLY A 123 -12.60 -5.79 21.10
N GLY A 124 -12.17 -7.03 20.79
CA GLY A 124 -12.98 -8.02 20.08
C GLY A 124 -12.40 -8.58 18.78
N LEU A 125 -11.27 -8.09 18.28
CA LEU A 125 -10.63 -8.64 17.09
C LEU A 125 -9.89 -9.96 17.42
N LYS A 126 -9.73 -10.83 16.43
CA LYS A 126 -8.74 -11.91 16.49
C LYS A 126 -7.34 -11.30 16.41
N LYS A 127 -6.32 -12.03 16.86
CA LYS A 127 -4.94 -11.54 16.85
C LYS A 127 -4.47 -11.13 15.44
N GLU A 128 -4.68 -11.98 14.46
CA GLU A 128 -4.32 -11.71 13.06
C GLU A 128 -5.06 -10.49 12.49
N GLU A 129 -6.37 -10.39 12.74
CA GLU A 129 -7.17 -9.23 12.36
C GLU A 129 -6.65 -7.94 13.00
N ALA A 130 -6.23 -7.99 14.27
CA ALA A 130 -5.70 -6.85 14.98
C ALA A 130 -4.34 -6.40 14.45
N GLU A 131 -3.47 -7.34 14.05
CA GLU A 131 -2.19 -7.05 13.41
C GLU A 131 -2.38 -6.34 12.06
N ILE A 132 -3.27 -6.89 11.22
CA ILE A 132 -3.60 -6.30 9.91
C ILE A 132 -4.25 -4.93 10.09
N PHE A 133 -5.28 -4.83 10.95
CA PHE A 133 -6.00 -3.59 11.21
C PHE A 133 -5.07 -2.47 11.68
N LEU A 134 -4.15 -2.78 12.58
CA LEU A 134 -3.22 -1.79 13.10
C LEU A 134 -2.32 -1.22 12.01
N LYS A 135 -1.78 -2.10 11.17
CA LYS A 135 -0.88 -1.70 10.08
C LYS A 135 -1.63 -0.97 8.97
N PHE A 136 -2.79 -1.49 8.58
CA PHE A 136 -3.68 -0.89 7.58
C PHE A 136 -4.11 0.52 8.01
N SER A 137 -4.60 0.65 9.25
CA SER A 137 -5.02 1.93 9.82
C SER A 137 -3.88 2.95 9.88
N LYS A 138 -2.66 2.50 10.17
CA LYS A 138 -1.48 3.38 10.18
C LYS A 138 -1.17 3.91 8.78
N ALA A 139 -1.18 3.05 7.76
CA ALA A 139 -0.92 3.45 6.38
C ALA A 139 -2.00 4.42 5.86
N VAL A 140 -3.27 4.09 6.07
CA VAL A 140 -4.41 4.93 5.63
C VAL A 140 -4.42 6.28 6.36
N ARG A 141 -4.14 6.31 7.66
CA ARG A 141 -4.06 7.56 8.41
C ARG A 141 -2.92 8.42 7.91
N PHE A 142 -1.75 7.85 7.72
CA PHE A 142 -0.60 8.55 7.15
C PHE A 142 -0.97 9.17 5.80
N ALA A 143 -1.55 8.39 4.88
CA ALA A 143 -1.96 8.88 3.58
C ALA A 143 -3.02 10.00 3.65
N ALA A 144 -3.92 9.96 4.62
CA ALA A 144 -4.95 10.97 4.81
C ALA A 144 -4.44 12.28 5.44
N GLU A 145 -3.33 12.24 6.16
CA GLU A 145 -2.76 13.37 6.90
C GLU A 145 -1.57 14.02 6.17
N ASP A 146 -0.81 13.24 5.40
CA ASP A 146 0.43 13.69 4.75
C ASP A 146 0.16 14.48 3.46
N GLU A 147 0.76 15.67 3.36
CA GLU A 147 0.54 16.58 2.23
C GLU A 147 1.21 16.11 0.94
N ALA A 148 2.40 15.49 1.03
CA ALA A 148 3.06 14.94 -0.15
C ALA A 148 2.24 13.80 -0.79
N VAL A 149 1.52 13.01 0.03
CA VAL A 149 0.60 11.99 -0.49
C VAL A 149 -0.66 12.64 -1.09
N ARG A 150 -1.25 13.60 -0.40
CA ARG A 150 -2.56 14.18 -0.78
C ARG A 150 -2.48 15.16 -1.96
N MET A 151 -1.39 15.90 -2.07
CA MET A 151 -1.27 17.04 -2.98
C MET A 151 -0.06 16.91 -3.91
N GLY A 152 0.87 16.02 -3.59
CA GLY A 152 2.17 15.96 -4.23
C GLY A 152 2.18 15.31 -5.61
N THR A 153 3.30 15.49 -6.28
CA THR A 153 3.65 14.82 -7.53
C THR A 153 4.36 13.49 -7.27
N THR A 154 4.38 12.62 -8.27
CA THR A 154 5.02 11.30 -8.19
C THR A 154 6.17 11.21 -9.17
N TYR A 155 7.30 10.67 -8.72
CA TYR A 155 8.43 10.35 -9.58
C TYR A 155 8.83 8.87 -9.43
N ASP A 156 8.80 8.12 -10.53
CA ASP A 156 9.18 6.71 -10.55
C ASP A 156 10.71 6.56 -10.44
N LEU A 157 11.16 5.81 -9.44
CA LEU A 157 12.58 5.50 -9.22
C LEU A 157 13.00 4.14 -9.79
N CYS A 158 12.06 3.33 -10.30
CA CYS A 158 12.40 1.97 -10.74
C CYS A 158 13.37 1.99 -11.94
N TYR A 159 13.14 2.87 -12.90
CA TYR A 159 13.93 2.89 -14.14
C TYR A 159 15.41 3.24 -13.90
N CYS A 160 15.72 4.09 -12.93
CA CYS A 160 17.10 4.50 -12.62
C CYS A 160 17.81 3.54 -11.65
N ASN A 161 17.06 2.65 -10.99
CA ASN A 161 17.56 1.70 -10.00
C ASN A 161 17.59 0.25 -10.47
N MET A 162 17.33 -0.05 -11.75
CA MET A 162 17.28 -1.41 -12.28
C MET A 162 18.53 -2.25 -12.04
N SER A 163 19.68 -1.60 -11.88
CA SER A 163 20.98 -2.24 -11.63
C SER A 163 21.54 -1.91 -10.25
N SER A 164 20.75 -1.30 -9.38
CA SER A 164 21.16 -0.95 -8.02
C SER A 164 21.23 -2.21 -7.15
N ASP A 165 22.20 -2.25 -6.25
CA ASP A 165 22.38 -3.34 -5.32
C ASP A 165 21.15 -3.50 -4.41
N GLY A 166 20.67 -4.73 -4.28
CA GLY A 166 19.47 -5.06 -3.51
C GLY A 166 18.13 -4.66 -4.17
N PHE A 167 18.11 -4.05 -5.36
CA PHE A 167 16.89 -3.71 -6.08
C PHE A 167 16.60 -4.71 -7.20
N ASP A 168 15.55 -5.50 -7.05
CA ASP A 168 15.02 -6.40 -8.10
C ASP A 168 13.83 -5.75 -8.78
N LYS A 169 14.01 -5.30 -10.03
CA LYS A 169 12.96 -4.66 -10.84
C LYS A 169 11.69 -5.50 -11.03
N ASN A 170 11.78 -6.83 -10.83
CA ASN A 170 10.66 -7.76 -10.97
C ASN A 170 9.91 -8.00 -9.65
N ARG A 171 10.44 -7.48 -8.53
CA ARG A 171 9.92 -7.72 -7.18
C ARG A 171 9.80 -6.47 -6.35
N HIS A 172 10.48 -5.38 -6.73
CA HIS A 172 10.49 -4.14 -5.96
C HIS A 172 9.90 -3.00 -6.76
N TYR A 173 9.24 -2.10 -6.06
CA TYR A 173 8.74 -0.86 -6.63
C TYR A 173 9.13 0.29 -5.72
N ALA A 174 9.67 1.36 -6.30
CA ALA A 174 10.08 2.54 -5.54
C ALA A 174 9.74 3.82 -6.31
N PHE A 175 9.28 4.84 -5.57
CA PHE A 175 8.92 6.13 -6.12
C PHE A 175 9.01 7.22 -5.06
N LEU A 176 9.09 8.47 -5.52
CA LEU A 176 9.00 9.66 -4.68
C LEU A 176 7.59 10.24 -4.71
N ARG A 177 7.23 10.85 -3.61
CA ARG A 177 6.13 11.80 -3.51
C ARG A 177 6.70 13.11 -2.98
N ASP A 178 6.37 14.22 -3.61
CA ASP A 178 6.90 15.51 -3.23
C ASP A 178 5.83 16.60 -3.30
N TYR A 179 5.77 17.41 -2.26
CA TYR A 179 4.93 18.58 -2.19
C TYR A 179 5.64 19.68 -1.41
N GLU A 180 5.90 20.82 -2.06
CA GLU A 180 6.67 21.94 -1.51
C GLU A 180 8.03 21.47 -0.96
N ASP A 181 8.30 21.63 0.33
CA ASP A 181 9.55 21.23 0.98
C ASP A 181 9.44 19.86 1.69
N HIS A 182 8.51 19.00 1.27
CA HIS A 182 8.25 17.70 1.90
C HIS A 182 8.33 16.56 0.90
N THR A 183 9.40 15.80 0.98
CA THR A 183 9.69 14.66 0.07
C THR A 183 9.63 13.34 0.82
N LEU A 184 8.86 12.40 0.28
CA LEU A 184 8.78 11.02 0.73
C LEU A 184 9.41 10.07 -0.29
N LEU A 185 10.11 9.06 0.20
CA LEU A 185 10.47 7.87 -0.55
C LEU A 185 9.56 6.72 -0.13
N ILE A 186 8.85 6.15 -1.09
CA ILE A 186 8.02 4.96 -0.90
C ILE A 186 8.69 3.78 -1.59
N ALA A 187 8.83 2.66 -0.88
CA ALA A 187 9.36 1.42 -1.41
C ALA A 187 8.45 0.26 -1.06
N ALA A 188 8.17 -0.62 -2.02
CA ALA A 188 7.35 -1.81 -1.85
C ALA A 188 8.12 -3.06 -2.29
N ASN A 189 7.99 -4.13 -1.51
CA ASN A 189 8.65 -5.41 -1.72
C ASN A 189 7.61 -6.51 -1.96
N PHE A 190 7.50 -6.97 -3.19
CA PHE A 190 6.61 -8.05 -3.61
C PHE A 190 7.30 -9.43 -3.59
N SER A 191 8.44 -9.55 -2.92
CA SER A 191 9.16 -10.81 -2.79
C SER A 191 8.76 -11.56 -1.51
N ALA A 192 9.03 -12.87 -1.49
CA ALA A 192 8.82 -13.71 -0.31
C ALA A 192 9.93 -13.57 0.75
N HIS A 193 10.88 -12.66 0.57
CA HIS A 193 12.02 -12.43 1.47
C HIS A 193 12.15 -10.95 1.76
N ASP A 194 12.67 -10.62 2.93
CA ASP A 194 13.03 -9.25 3.27
C ASP A 194 14.09 -8.72 2.28
N ALA A 195 13.99 -7.45 1.95
CA ALA A 195 14.90 -6.79 1.02
C ALA A 195 15.57 -5.57 1.67
N VAL A 196 16.85 -5.39 1.35
CA VAL A 196 17.59 -4.16 1.63
C VAL A 196 17.92 -3.55 0.27
N MET A 197 17.18 -2.51 -0.09
CA MET A 197 17.29 -1.83 -1.38
C MET A 197 18.24 -0.65 -1.24
N LYS A 198 19.22 -0.52 -2.11
CA LYS A 198 20.07 0.67 -2.23
C LYS A 198 19.57 1.51 -3.40
N LEU A 199 18.87 2.58 -3.09
CA LEU A 199 18.21 3.43 -4.06
C LEU A 199 18.98 4.74 -4.25
N THR A 200 19.07 5.20 -5.49
CA THR A 200 19.58 6.52 -5.83
C THR A 200 18.49 7.37 -6.47
N ILE A 201 18.55 8.68 -6.20
CA ILE A 201 17.66 9.65 -6.82
C ILE A 201 18.48 10.36 -7.91
N PRO A 202 18.05 10.33 -9.18
CA PRO A 202 18.78 10.95 -10.27
C PRO A 202 18.63 12.49 -10.25
N GLU A 203 19.57 13.19 -10.84
CA GLU A 203 19.58 14.65 -10.93
C GLU A 203 18.29 15.21 -11.52
N HIS A 204 17.77 14.58 -12.56
CA HIS A 204 16.50 14.96 -13.19
C HIS A 204 15.31 14.94 -12.20
N ALA A 205 15.30 14.08 -11.18
CA ALA A 205 14.25 14.08 -10.17
C ALA A 205 14.29 15.35 -9.32
N PHE A 206 15.49 15.77 -8.91
CA PHE A 206 15.69 17.02 -8.16
C PHE A 206 15.23 18.24 -8.96
N GLU A 207 15.62 18.31 -10.23
CA GLU A 207 15.23 19.41 -11.12
C GLU A 207 13.72 19.44 -11.37
N TRP A 208 13.14 18.28 -11.69
CA TRP A 208 11.72 18.18 -12.06
C TRP A 208 10.77 18.39 -10.90
N MET A 209 11.11 17.90 -9.71
CA MET A 209 10.28 18.03 -8.50
C MET A 209 10.58 19.31 -7.72
N GLY A 210 11.71 19.97 -8.00
CA GLY A 210 12.16 21.14 -7.26
C GLY A 210 12.76 20.80 -5.89
N ILE A 211 13.22 19.56 -5.69
CA ILE A 211 13.80 19.11 -4.41
C ILE A 211 15.09 19.86 -4.14
N PRO A 212 15.25 20.52 -2.98
CA PRO A 212 16.48 21.25 -2.67
C PRO A 212 17.68 20.31 -2.51
N ILE A 213 18.79 20.67 -3.15
CA ILE A 213 20.06 19.92 -3.02
C ILE A 213 20.76 20.39 -1.75
N THR A 214 21.06 19.45 -0.86
CA THR A 214 21.77 19.67 0.41
C THR A 214 22.93 18.67 0.53
N GLU A 215 23.75 18.81 1.59
CA GLU A 215 24.79 17.83 1.90
C GLU A 215 24.21 16.43 2.16
N ASP A 216 23.03 16.39 2.79
CA ASP A 216 22.33 15.15 3.12
C ASP A 216 21.39 14.64 2.03
N MET A 217 21.05 15.46 1.05
CA MET A 217 20.13 15.12 -0.04
C MET A 217 20.62 15.69 -1.36
N HIS A 218 21.26 14.86 -2.17
CA HIS A 218 21.86 15.25 -3.45
C HIS A 218 21.80 14.10 -4.48
N PRO A 219 21.89 14.41 -5.78
CA PRO A 219 21.95 13.39 -6.83
C PRO A 219 23.07 12.38 -6.61
N GLY A 220 22.73 11.09 -6.77
CA GLY A 220 23.67 9.98 -6.60
C GLY A 220 23.90 9.53 -5.16
N LYS A 221 23.33 10.22 -4.15
CA LYS A 221 23.34 9.70 -2.78
C LYS A 221 22.57 8.36 -2.74
N VAL A 222 23.18 7.36 -2.10
CA VAL A 222 22.54 6.06 -1.88
C VAL A 222 21.72 6.11 -0.62
N ILE A 223 20.44 5.77 -0.75
CA ILE A 223 19.49 5.64 0.34
C ILE A 223 19.23 4.14 0.53
N GLU A 224 19.55 3.64 1.72
CA GLU A 224 19.31 2.24 2.05
C GLU A 224 17.95 2.09 2.72
N VAL A 225 17.10 1.23 2.15
CA VAL A 225 15.73 0.99 2.62
C VAL A 225 15.54 -0.49 2.88
N THR A 226 15.25 -0.83 4.12
CA THR A 226 14.86 -2.20 4.49
C THR A 226 13.34 -2.34 4.42
N VAL A 227 12.87 -3.27 3.59
CA VAL A 227 11.45 -3.56 3.42
C VAL A 227 11.20 -5.05 3.65
N PRO A 228 10.37 -5.42 4.63
CA PRO A 228 10.03 -6.82 4.86
C PRO A 228 9.36 -7.47 3.64
N SER A 229 9.31 -8.79 3.65
CA SER A 229 8.59 -9.58 2.65
C SER A 229 7.13 -9.14 2.51
N MET A 230 6.65 -8.97 1.29
CA MET A 230 5.27 -8.59 0.94
C MET A 230 4.79 -7.31 1.65
N ASP A 231 5.67 -6.33 1.81
CA ASP A 231 5.44 -5.13 2.58
C ASP A 231 5.84 -3.84 1.85
N GLY A 232 5.59 -2.70 2.49
CA GLY A 232 6.02 -1.39 2.04
C GLY A 232 6.63 -0.55 3.18
N ALA A 233 7.42 0.44 2.79
CA ALA A 233 8.01 1.43 3.67
C ALA A 233 7.76 2.84 3.11
N VAL A 234 7.58 3.80 4.02
CA VAL A 234 7.55 5.23 3.71
C VAL A 234 8.64 5.89 4.55
N ILE A 235 9.48 6.66 3.91
CA ILE A 235 10.62 7.36 4.52
C ILE A 235 10.51 8.84 4.17
N THR A 236 10.50 9.70 5.16
CA THR A 236 10.62 11.14 4.97
C THR A 236 12.09 11.45 4.68
N LEU A 237 12.34 12.12 3.57
CA LEU A 237 13.68 12.54 3.13
C LEU A 237 13.97 14.00 3.50
N ILE A 238 12.96 14.85 3.38
CA ILE A 238 12.98 16.29 3.72
C ILE A 238 11.62 16.62 4.36
#